data_7dfbe779bcca7d2d96ccbcfd87b1d802
#
_entry.id   7dfbe779bcca7d2d96ccbcfd87b1d802
#
_cell.length_a   1.000
_cell.length_b   1.000
_cell.length_c   1.000
_cell.angle_alpha   90.00
_cell.angle_beta   90.00
_cell.angle_gamma   90.00
#
_symmetry.space_group_name_H-M   'P 1'
#
loop_
_entity.id
_entity.type
_entity.pdbx_description
1 polymer ?
#
loop_
_entity_poly.entity_id
_entity_poly.type
_entity_poly.pdbx_seq_one_letter_code
_entity_poly.pdbx_strand_id
1 'polypeptide(L)'
;MRIFLAEWRKLRRPTFFFGTMGSVVFVTGLVTSLLFLLIDAKTGNADRGNRITREMLELSDGFTIGFNSSNGLLGLVALSVFAAQTAQEYTYGTLRNLLVRQPRRIRLLIGKYFSMATFALVSVLISAATAVGLALALSGKAKVATDNWFTNDGYTALGHSLVNVLISTIGYGTIGMILGLIFRSPISSISIGTAYLLVVESIISIAWKPASNWMPGNLLSVVATGGSPIGVENAPTYSQALLRIALYLLGAGLITATLFKRRDVAN
;
A
#
# COMPACT_ATOMS: atom_id res chain seq x y z
N MET A 1 -20.09 2.54 -15.72
CA MET A 1 -19.81 1.10 -15.85
C MET A 1 -18.89 0.74 -17.03
N ARG A 2 -19.12 1.19 -18.27
CA ARG A 2 -18.28 0.79 -19.43
C ARG A 2 -16.78 1.09 -19.29
N ILE A 3 -16.41 2.26 -18.72
CA ILE A 3 -14.99 2.65 -18.52
C ILE A 3 -14.33 1.73 -17.50
N PHE A 4 -14.97 1.52 -16.35
CA PHE A 4 -14.48 0.62 -15.31
C PHE A 4 -14.18 -0.79 -15.86
N LEU A 5 -15.13 -1.38 -16.59
CA LEU A 5 -14.96 -2.71 -17.17
C LEU A 5 -13.82 -2.77 -18.20
N ALA A 6 -13.65 -1.69 -18.99
CA ALA A 6 -12.55 -1.62 -19.96
C ALA A 6 -11.19 -1.58 -19.27
N GLU A 7 -11.05 -0.77 -18.22
CA GLU A 7 -9.82 -0.67 -17.42
C GLU A 7 -9.58 -1.96 -16.61
N TRP A 8 -10.63 -2.55 -16.04
CA TRP A 8 -10.53 -3.83 -15.34
C TRP A 8 -10.03 -4.97 -16.23
N ARG A 9 -10.44 -5.02 -17.52
CA ARG A 9 -9.92 -6.00 -18.47
C ARG A 9 -8.43 -5.86 -18.72
N LYS A 10 -7.86 -4.64 -18.67
CA LYS A 10 -6.42 -4.41 -18.81
C LYS A 10 -5.66 -5.00 -17.62
N LEU A 11 -6.17 -4.79 -16.39
CA LEU A 11 -5.59 -5.30 -15.15
C LEU A 11 -5.67 -6.83 -15.05
N ARG A 12 -6.71 -7.44 -15.63
CA ARG A 12 -6.90 -8.90 -15.66
C ARG A 12 -6.11 -9.62 -16.75
N ARG A 13 -5.27 -8.95 -17.52
CA ARG A 13 -4.38 -9.65 -18.46
C ARG A 13 -3.50 -10.66 -17.69
N PRO A 14 -3.45 -11.95 -18.11
CA PRO A 14 -2.82 -13.00 -17.31
C PRO A 14 -1.41 -12.66 -16.84
N THR A 15 -0.54 -12.20 -17.75
CA THR A 15 0.83 -11.83 -17.41
C THR A 15 0.92 -10.74 -16.37
N PHE A 16 0.08 -9.69 -16.48
CA PHE A 16 0.06 -8.60 -15.53
C PHE A 16 -0.53 -9.03 -14.19
N PHE A 17 -1.67 -9.72 -14.23
CA PHE A 17 -2.38 -10.16 -13.04
C PHE A 17 -1.53 -11.13 -12.21
N PHE A 18 -1.06 -12.23 -12.83
CA PHE A 18 -0.26 -13.21 -12.11
C PHE A 18 1.11 -12.68 -11.69
N GLY A 19 1.74 -11.82 -12.49
CA GLY A 19 2.98 -11.15 -12.10
C GLY A 19 2.80 -10.26 -10.86
N THR A 20 1.74 -9.45 -10.83
CA THR A 20 1.47 -8.57 -9.68
C THR A 20 1.02 -9.37 -8.46
N MET A 21 0.10 -10.33 -8.61
CA MET A 21 -0.34 -11.16 -7.48
C MET A 21 0.79 -12.05 -6.95
N GLY A 22 1.65 -12.57 -7.84
CA GLY A 22 2.85 -13.28 -7.44
C GLY A 22 3.81 -12.41 -6.62
N SER A 23 3.99 -11.13 -7.00
CA SER A 23 4.78 -10.18 -6.21
C SER A 23 4.15 -9.90 -4.85
N VAL A 24 2.83 -9.77 -4.77
CA VAL A 24 2.10 -9.59 -3.50
C VAL A 24 2.31 -10.80 -2.58
N VAL A 25 2.10 -12.02 -3.09
CA VAL A 25 2.31 -13.26 -2.33
C VAL A 25 3.75 -13.39 -1.88
N PHE A 26 4.71 -13.11 -2.77
CA PHE A 26 6.14 -13.19 -2.46
C PHE A 26 6.54 -12.21 -1.38
N VAL A 27 6.18 -10.94 -1.50
CA VAL A 27 6.53 -9.89 -0.54
C VAL A 27 5.90 -10.16 0.83
N THR A 28 4.60 -10.43 0.87
CA THR A 28 3.90 -10.73 2.12
C THR A 28 4.42 -12.02 2.75
N GLY A 29 4.64 -13.04 1.93
CA GLY A 29 5.17 -14.31 2.37
C GLY A 29 6.56 -14.19 2.95
N LEU A 30 7.44 -13.41 2.30
CA LEU A 30 8.79 -13.16 2.79
C LEU A 30 8.77 -12.44 4.14
N VAL A 31 8.00 -11.34 4.27
CA VAL A 31 7.91 -10.58 5.53
C VAL A 31 7.36 -11.46 6.65
N THR A 32 6.23 -12.15 6.42
CA THR A 32 5.62 -13.00 7.43
C THR A 32 6.54 -14.17 7.83
N SER A 33 7.18 -14.82 6.85
CA SER A 33 8.12 -15.92 7.14
C SER A 33 9.32 -15.45 7.94
N LEU A 34 9.91 -14.31 7.60
CA LEU A 34 11.03 -13.74 8.36
C LEU A 34 10.63 -13.41 9.80
N LEU A 35 9.44 -12.84 10.02
CA LEU A 35 8.94 -12.55 11.36
C LEU A 35 8.87 -13.79 12.24
N PHE A 36 8.27 -14.88 11.73
CA PHE A 36 8.10 -16.10 12.49
C PHE A 36 9.39 -16.93 12.64
N LEU A 37 10.23 -16.98 11.59
CA LEU A 37 11.46 -17.78 11.62
C LEU A 37 12.61 -17.10 12.39
N LEU A 38 12.65 -15.76 12.41
CA LEU A 38 13.72 -15.01 13.08
C LEU A 38 13.34 -14.52 14.48
N ILE A 39 12.19 -14.93 15.02
CA ILE A 39 11.72 -14.46 16.33
C ILE A 39 12.72 -14.75 17.48
N ASP A 40 13.42 -15.90 17.39
CA ASP A 40 14.44 -16.31 18.35
C ASP A 40 15.88 -15.91 17.93
N ALA A 41 16.04 -15.27 16.77
CA ALA A 41 17.35 -14.89 16.30
C ALA A 41 17.92 -13.77 17.20
N LYS A 42 19.02 -14.06 17.87
CA LYS A 42 19.80 -13.10 18.66
C LYS A 42 20.46 -12.09 17.72
N THR A 43 19.74 -11.10 17.26
CA THR A 43 20.33 -10.00 16.50
C THR A 43 21.01 -9.05 17.49
N GLY A 44 22.33 -8.91 17.42
CA GLY A 44 23.22 -8.30 18.41
C GLY A 44 23.05 -6.80 18.71
N ASN A 45 21.94 -6.16 18.43
CA ASN A 45 21.65 -4.78 18.78
C ASN A 45 20.41 -4.71 19.67
N ALA A 46 20.64 -4.82 20.98
CA ALA A 46 19.62 -4.76 22.02
C ALA A 46 18.89 -3.40 22.13
N ASP A 47 19.30 -2.39 21.38
CA ASP A 47 18.94 -0.99 21.61
C ASP A 47 17.93 -0.38 20.62
N ARG A 48 17.38 -1.19 19.70
CA ARG A 48 16.30 -0.69 18.80
C ARG A 48 14.96 -1.19 19.30
N GLY A 49 14.27 -0.34 20.05
CA GLY A 49 13.02 -0.57 20.79
C GLY A 49 11.77 -0.96 19.98
N ASN A 50 11.91 -1.76 18.93
CA ASN A 50 10.76 -2.23 18.13
C ASN A 50 10.94 -3.71 17.72
N ARG A 51 11.09 -4.59 18.73
CA ARG A 51 11.13 -6.03 18.46
C ARG A 51 9.74 -6.61 18.61
N ILE A 52 9.27 -7.28 17.57
CA ILE A 52 8.13 -8.16 17.68
C ILE A 52 8.57 -9.33 18.54
N THR A 53 7.93 -9.48 19.71
CA THR A 53 8.20 -10.56 20.66
C THR A 53 7.23 -11.71 20.40
N ARG A 54 7.56 -12.90 20.93
CA ARG A 54 6.66 -14.04 20.88
C ARG A 54 5.33 -13.73 21.57
N GLU A 55 5.36 -13.05 22.70
CA GLU A 55 4.17 -12.62 23.45
C GLU A 55 3.23 -11.77 22.59
N MET A 56 3.78 -10.89 21.74
CA MET A 56 2.97 -10.09 20.80
C MET A 56 2.31 -10.97 19.73
N LEU A 57 2.96 -12.02 19.28
CA LEU A 57 2.37 -12.96 18.31
C LEU A 57 1.31 -13.89 18.94
N GLU A 58 1.32 -14.07 20.26
CA GLU A 58 0.32 -14.86 21.00
C GLU A 58 -0.95 -14.07 21.33
N LEU A 59 -0.93 -12.74 21.13
CA LEU A 59 -2.12 -11.90 21.26
C LEU A 59 -3.17 -12.24 20.19
N SER A 60 -4.40 -11.81 20.42
CA SER A 60 -5.52 -12.04 19.49
C SER A 60 -5.30 -11.47 18.08
N ASP A 61 -4.49 -10.42 17.93
CA ASP A 61 -4.12 -9.81 16.66
C ASP A 61 -2.77 -10.33 16.10
N GLY A 62 -2.10 -11.23 16.81
CA GLY A 62 -0.74 -11.72 16.49
C GLY A 62 -0.60 -12.28 15.08
N PHE A 63 -1.61 -13.00 14.58
CA PHE A 63 -1.60 -13.55 13.22
C PHE A 63 -1.75 -12.49 12.12
N THR A 64 -2.14 -11.26 12.45
CA THR A 64 -2.24 -10.14 11.51
C THR A 64 -0.94 -9.32 11.43
N ILE A 65 -0.01 -9.50 12.38
CA ILE A 65 1.23 -8.71 12.46
C ILE A 65 2.05 -8.83 11.18
N GLY A 66 2.19 -10.02 10.60
CA GLY A 66 2.89 -10.23 9.33
C GLY A 66 2.23 -9.49 8.16
N PHE A 67 0.91 -9.48 8.12
CA PHE A 67 0.12 -8.73 7.14
C PHE A 67 0.33 -7.22 7.28
N ASN A 68 0.19 -6.68 8.49
CA ASN A 68 0.37 -5.26 8.79
C ASN A 68 1.82 -4.80 8.50
N SER A 69 2.81 -5.62 8.85
CA SER A 69 4.23 -5.35 8.60
C SER A 69 4.59 -5.33 7.11
N SER A 70 3.86 -6.07 6.28
CA SER A 70 4.07 -6.09 4.83
C SER A 70 3.49 -4.87 4.10
N ASN A 71 2.71 -4.02 4.79
CA ASN A 71 1.97 -2.91 4.20
C ASN A 71 2.84 -1.95 3.36
N GLY A 72 4.03 -1.58 3.84
CA GLY A 72 4.92 -0.66 3.11
C GLY A 72 5.31 -1.20 1.74
N LEU A 73 5.69 -2.48 1.66
CA LEU A 73 6.05 -3.13 0.41
C LEU A 73 4.83 -3.39 -0.48
N LEU A 74 3.70 -3.78 0.10
CA LEU A 74 2.43 -3.91 -0.61
C LEU A 74 2.00 -2.56 -1.21
N GLY A 75 2.21 -1.48 -0.44
CA GLY A 75 1.97 -0.11 -0.89
C GLY A 75 2.83 0.29 -2.09
N LEU A 76 4.11 -0.12 -2.12
CA LEU A 76 4.99 0.11 -3.27
C LEU A 76 4.51 -0.64 -4.53
N VAL A 77 4.00 -1.86 -4.37
CA VAL A 77 3.36 -2.60 -5.48
C VAL A 77 2.14 -1.83 -5.99
N ALA A 78 1.28 -1.35 -5.10
CA ALA A 78 0.11 -0.56 -5.48
C ALA A 78 0.49 0.75 -6.17
N LEU A 79 1.47 1.49 -5.63
CA LEU A 79 2.03 2.69 -6.25
C LEU A 79 2.48 2.40 -7.68
N SER A 80 3.24 1.32 -7.88
CA SER A 80 3.78 0.92 -9.18
C SER A 80 2.66 0.59 -10.17
N VAL A 81 1.64 -0.16 -9.74
CA VAL A 81 0.47 -0.51 -10.56
C VAL A 81 -0.29 0.74 -10.99
N PHE A 82 -0.63 1.63 -10.06
CA PHE A 82 -1.39 2.83 -10.37
C PHE A 82 -0.60 3.81 -11.24
N ALA A 83 0.70 3.98 -10.97
CA ALA A 83 1.59 4.79 -11.79
C ALA A 83 1.70 4.25 -13.20
N ALA A 84 1.98 2.95 -13.36
CA ALA A 84 2.11 2.30 -14.66
C ALA A 84 0.82 2.37 -15.47
N GLN A 85 -0.33 1.99 -14.88
CA GLN A 85 -1.63 2.01 -15.56
C GLN A 85 -2.07 3.40 -15.98
N THR A 86 -1.61 4.43 -15.26
CA THR A 86 -1.94 5.81 -15.59
C THR A 86 -1.00 6.37 -16.65
N ALA A 87 0.30 6.18 -16.48
CA ALA A 87 1.31 6.78 -17.34
C ALA A 87 1.50 6.07 -18.70
N GLN A 88 1.24 4.76 -18.78
CA GLN A 88 1.42 4.00 -20.03
C GLN A 88 0.55 4.51 -21.20
N GLU A 89 -0.60 5.12 -20.92
CA GLU A 89 -1.47 5.68 -21.97
C GLU A 89 -0.86 6.89 -22.67
N TYR A 90 0.00 7.62 -21.97
CA TYR A 90 0.80 8.69 -22.56
C TYR A 90 1.93 8.10 -23.40
N THR A 91 2.65 7.12 -22.85
CA THR A 91 3.80 6.47 -23.53
C THR A 91 3.40 5.78 -24.82
N TYR A 92 2.24 5.11 -24.84
CA TYR A 92 1.74 4.41 -26.03
C TYR A 92 0.86 5.28 -26.95
N GLY A 93 0.67 6.58 -26.64
CA GLY A 93 -0.18 7.48 -27.44
C GLY A 93 -1.66 7.10 -27.47
N THR A 94 -2.10 6.16 -26.62
CA THR A 94 -3.47 5.64 -26.65
C THR A 94 -4.48 6.60 -26.00
N LEU A 95 -4.01 7.56 -25.21
CA LEU A 95 -4.84 8.53 -24.50
C LEU A 95 -5.71 9.35 -25.48
N ARG A 96 -5.17 9.74 -26.64
CA ARG A 96 -5.92 10.48 -27.68
C ARG A 96 -7.13 9.68 -28.17
N ASN A 97 -6.96 8.40 -28.46
CA ASN A 97 -8.02 7.52 -28.93
C ASN A 97 -9.08 7.29 -27.84
N LEU A 98 -8.66 7.22 -26.57
CA LEU A 98 -9.59 7.12 -25.44
C LEU A 98 -10.42 8.39 -25.28
N LEU A 99 -9.84 9.57 -25.44
CA LEU A 99 -10.54 10.85 -25.30
C LEU A 99 -11.50 11.11 -26.46
N VAL A 100 -11.22 10.63 -27.66
CA VAL A 100 -12.18 10.68 -28.78
C VAL A 100 -13.44 9.86 -28.46
N ARG A 101 -13.26 8.67 -27.85
CA ARG A 101 -14.39 7.82 -27.46
C ARG A 101 -15.08 8.28 -26.18
N GLN A 102 -14.37 8.97 -25.30
CA GLN A 102 -14.84 9.42 -23.98
C GLN A 102 -14.36 10.86 -23.73
N PRO A 103 -15.07 11.88 -24.26
CA PRO A 103 -14.63 13.28 -24.17
C PRO A 103 -14.66 13.83 -22.75
N ARG A 104 -15.36 13.16 -21.82
CA ARG A 104 -15.44 13.56 -20.41
C ARG A 104 -14.21 13.05 -19.63
N ARG A 105 -13.10 13.80 -19.68
CA ARG A 105 -11.80 13.45 -19.09
C ARG A 105 -11.87 13.03 -17.61
N ILE A 106 -12.61 13.76 -16.79
CA ILE A 106 -12.77 13.44 -15.36
C ILE A 106 -13.48 12.10 -15.14
N ARG A 107 -14.53 11.80 -15.96
CA ARG A 107 -15.21 10.49 -15.86
C ARG A 107 -14.28 9.33 -16.22
N LEU A 108 -13.38 9.54 -17.18
CA LEU A 108 -12.35 8.56 -17.53
C LEU A 108 -11.42 8.32 -16.33
N LEU A 109 -10.93 9.39 -15.69
CA LEU A 109 -10.03 9.34 -14.54
C LEU A 109 -10.68 8.60 -13.35
N ILE A 110 -11.92 8.94 -13.04
CA ILE A 110 -12.70 8.29 -11.97
C ILE A 110 -12.90 6.79 -12.26
N GLY A 111 -13.31 6.44 -13.48
CA GLY A 111 -13.50 5.03 -13.86
C GLY A 111 -12.23 4.21 -13.77
N LYS A 112 -11.08 4.78 -14.16
CA LYS A 112 -9.76 4.20 -14.02
C LYS A 112 -9.39 4.03 -12.53
N TYR A 113 -9.57 5.06 -11.72
CA TYR A 113 -9.29 5.01 -10.28
C TYR A 113 -10.04 3.89 -9.58
N PHE A 114 -11.36 3.78 -9.79
CA PHE A 114 -12.15 2.71 -9.18
C PHE A 114 -11.74 1.31 -9.65
N SER A 115 -11.31 1.16 -10.90
CA SER A 115 -10.80 -0.12 -11.40
C SER A 115 -9.49 -0.51 -10.69
N MET A 116 -8.58 0.44 -10.51
CA MET A 116 -7.33 0.22 -9.78
C MET A 116 -7.57 0.00 -8.28
N ALA A 117 -8.52 0.72 -7.67
CA ALA A 117 -8.90 0.50 -6.27
C ALA A 117 -9.50 -0.89 -6.04
N THR A 118 -10.31 -1.40 -6.98
CA THR A 118 -10.80 -2.79 -6.93
C THR A 118 -9.65 -3.80 -7.06
N PHE A 119 -8.66 -3.51 -7.89
CA PHE A 119 -7.46 -4.35 -8.00
C PHE A 119 -6.63 -4.35 -6.71
N ALA A 120 -6.50 -3.18 -6.06
CA ALA A 120 -5.87 -3.06 -4.75
C ALA A 120 -6.62 -3.88 -3.68
N LEU A 121 -7.95 -3.87 -3.69
CA LEU A 121 -8.75 -4.71 -2.79
C LEU A 121 -8.44 -6.21 -2.98
N VAL A 122 -8.38 -6.68 -4.22
CA VAL A 122 -8.01 -8.08 -4.52
C VAL A 122 -6.59 -8.37 -4.02
N SER A 123 -5.64 -7.45 -4.22
CA SER A 123 -4.25 -7.59 -3.75
C SER A 123 -4.18 -7.68 -2.22
N VAL A 124 -4.94 -6.85 -1.50
CA VAL A 124 -5.01 -6.85 -0.03
C VAL A 124 -5.60 -8.16 0.49
N LEU A 125 -6.67 -8.67 -0.13
CA LEU A 125 -7.27 -9.96 0.28
C LEU A 125 -6.30 -11.12 0.07
N ILE A 126 -5.58 -11.15 -1.06
CA ILE A 126 -4.56 -12.16 -1.32
C ILE A 126 -3.39 -12.04 -0.33
N SER A 127 -2.94 -10.82 -0.04
CA SER A 127 -1.90 -10.57 0.97
C SER A 127 -2.33 -11.06 2.35
N ALA A 128 -3.54 -10.72 2.80
CA ALA A 128 -4.07 -11.18 4.07
C ALA A 128 -4.17 -12.71 4.15
N ALA A 129 -4.71 -13.36 3.12
CA ALA A 129 -4.79 -14.82 3.05
C ALA A 129 -3.40 -15.47 3.10
N THR A 130 -2.41 -14.88 2.42
CA THR A 130 -1.02 -15.36 2.43
C THR A 130 -0.40 -15.21 3.82
N ALA A 131 -0.55 -14.05 4.46
CA ALA A 131 0.02 -13.80 5.79
C ALA A 131 -0.60 -14.71 6.86
N VAL A 132 -1.93 -14.81 6.89
CA VAL A 132 -2.64 -15.67 7.85
C VAL A 132 -2.29 -17.14 7.62
N GLY A 133 -2.28 -17.59 6.38
CA GLY A 133 -1.92 -18.97 6.04
C GLY A 133 -0.48 -19.33 6.47
N LEU A 134 0.47 -18.40 6.27
CA LEU A 134 1.86 -18.60 6.70
C LEU A 134 2.03 -18.47 8.22
N ALA A 135 1.32 -17.56 8.88
CA ALA A 135 1.32 -17.45 10.33
C ALA A 135 0.88 -18.77 10.97
N LEU A 136 -0.21 -19.37 10.47
CA LEU A 136 -0.69 -20.69 10.93
C LEU A 136 0.34 -21.81 10.65
N ALA A 137 0.91 -21.83 9.45
CA ALA A 137 1.87 -22.88 9.09
C ALA A 137 3.20 -22.80 9.88
N LEU A 138 3.59 -21.59 10.30
CA LEU A 138 4.86 -21.34 10.99
C LEU A 138 4.73 -21.21 12.52
N SER A 139 3.50 -21.06 13.06
CA SER A 139 3.26 -20.91 14.51
C SER A 139 3.89 -22.04 15.33
N GLY A 140 3.77 -23.29 14.89
CA GLY A 140 4.36 -24.43 15.56
C GLY A 140 5.89 -24.40 15.58
N LYS A 141 6.54 -23.95 14.49
CA LYS A 141 8.02 -23.79 14.45
C LYS A 141 8.49 -22.63 15.32
N ALA A 142 7.74 -21.55 15.36
CA ALA A 142 8.02 -20.40 16.20
C ALA A 142 7.62 -20.59 17.66
N LYS A 143 7.02 -21.73 18.01
CA LYS A 143 6.50 -22.04 19.36
C LYS A 143 5.54 -20.94 19.86
N VAL A 144 4.67 -20.45 19.00
CA VAL A 144 3.66 -19.42 19.29
C VAL A 144 2.32 -20.13 19.55
N ALA A 145 1.73 -19.86 20.71
CA ALA A 145 0.40 -20.37 21.04
C ALA A 145 -0.67 -19.65 20.20
N THR A 146 -1.58 -20.40 19.58
CA THR A 146 -2.58 -19.87 18.64
C THR A 146 -3.99 -19.79 19.24
N ASP A 147 -4.16 -20.13 20.52
CA ASP A 147 -5.45 -20.24 21.18
C ASP A 147 -6.27 -18.96 21.15
N ASN A 148 -5.57 -17.80 21.19
CA ASN A 148 -6.20 -16.48 21.18
C ASN A 148 -6.56 -15.97 19.76
N TRP A 149 -6.06 -16.61 18.69
CA TRP A 149 -6.22 -16.11 17.33
C TRP A 149 -7.64 -16.24 16.80
N PHE A 150 -8.33 -17.34 17.16
CA PHE A 150 -9.68 -17.67 16.68
C PHE A 150 -10.77 -17.24 17.66
N THR A 151 -10.56 -16.13 18.33
CA THR A 151 -11.54 -15.49 19.21
C THR A 151 -12.30 -14.39 18.47
N ASN A 152 -13.39 -13.89 19.03
CA ASN A 152 -14.11 -12.73 18.47
C ASN A 152 -13.19 -11.51 18.33
N ASP A 153 -12.27 -11.33 19.28
CA ASP A 153 -11.30 -10.23 19.24
C ASP A 153 -10.30 -10.39 18.09
N GLY A 154 -9.88 -11.64 17.81
CA GLY A 154 -9.02 -11.93 16.67
C GLY A 154 -9.70 -11.66 15.33
N TYR A 155 -10.95 -12.04 15.16
CA TYR A 155 -11.70 -11.73 13.93
C TYR A 155 -11.95 -10.23 13.76
N THR A 156 -12.22 -9.50 14.82
CA THR A 156 -12.37 -8.05 14.78
C THR A 156 -11.04 -7.37 14.45
N ALA A 157 -9.93 -7.83 15.00
CA ALA A 157 -8.58 -7.36 14.68
C ALA A 157 -8.24 -7.57 13.18
N LEU A 158 -8.57 -8.74 12.62
CA LEU A 158 -8.41 -9.00 11.20
C LEU A 158 -9.25 -8.04 10.34
N GLY A 159 -10.51 -7.83 10.71
CA GLY A 159 -11.40 -6.90 10.02
C GLY A 159 -10.84 -5.48 10.00
N HIS A 160 -10.37 -4.98 11.14
CA HIS A 160 -9.73 -3.67 11.26
C HIS A 160 -8.45 -3.60 10.43
N SER A 161 -7.58 -4.62 10.49
CA SER A 161 -6.35 -4.69 9.70
C SER A 161 -6.64 -4.67 8.20
N LEU A 162 -7.65 -5.42 7.73
CA LEU A 162 -8.06 -5.41 6.32
C LEU A 162 -8.47 -4.02 5.84
N VAL A 163 -9.31 -3.33 6.61
CA VAL A 163 -9.77 -1.96 6.26
C VAL A 163 -8.59 -0.99 6.28
N ASN A 164 -7.76 -1.02 7.31
CA ASN A 164 -6.64 -0.10 7.48
C ASN A 164 -5.58 -0.30 6.39
N VAL A 165 -5.19 -1.53 6.11
CA VAL A 165 -4.23 -1.85 5.04
C VAL A 165 -4.80 -1.52 3.68
N LEU A 166 -6.12 -1.70 3.45
CA LEU A 166 -6.77 -1.30 2.19
C LEU A 166 -6.72 0.22 2.00
N ILE A 167 -7.06 1.01 3.03
CA ILE A 167 -6.98 2.47 2.98
C ILE A 167 -5.55 2.91 2.67
N SER A 168 -4.57 2.33 3.36
CA SER A 168 -3.16 2.61 3.15
C SER A 168 -2.71 2.23 1.73
N THR A 169 -3.05 1.05 1.26
CA THR A 169 -2.70 0.56 -0.09
C THR A 169 -3.30 1.45 -1.19
N ILE A 170 -4.56 1.87 -1.05
CA ILE A 170 -5.19 2.84 -1.94
C ILE A 170 -4.48 4.20 -1.86
N GLY A 171 -4.05 4.62 -0.67
CA GLY A 171 -3.27 5.84 -0.47
C GLY A 171 -1.96 5.82 -1.27
N TYR A 172 -1.15 4.77 -1.13
CA TYR A 172 0.06 4.57 -1.94
C TYR A 172 -0.24 4.54 -3.44
N GLY A 173 -1.29 3.81 -3.84
CA GLY A 173 -1.74 3.79 -5.22
C GLY A 173 -2.11 5.18 -5.75
N THR A 174 -2.81 5.99 -4.94
CA THR A 174 -3.19 7.36 -5.31
C THR A 174 -1.97 8.23 -5.53
N ILE A 175 -0.94 8.12 -4.68
CA ILE A 175 0.37 8.78 -4.92
C ILE A 175 0.93 8.34 -6.28
N GLY A 176 0.94 7.04 -6.56
CA GLY A 176 1.39 6.51 -7.86
C GLY A 176 0.61 7.08 -9.04
N MET A 177 -0.71 7.16 -8.94
CA MET A 177 -1.56 7.76 -9.99
C MET A 177 -1.25 9.24 -10.22
N ILE A 178 -1.08 10.03 -9.14
CA ILE A 178 -0.71 11.45 -9.21
C ILE A 178 0.63 11.61 -9.93
N LEU A 179 1.64 10.83 -9.54
CA LEU A 179 2.95 10.83 -10.19
C LEU A 179 2.85 10.43 -11.67
N GLY A 180 2.02 9.41 -11.99
CA GLY A 180 1.76 8.97 -13.36
C GLY A 180 1.18 10.06 -14.26
N LEU A 181 0.27 10.88 -13.73
CA LEU A 181 -0.31 12.03 -14.43
C LEU A 181 0.68 13.19 -14.59
N ILE A 182 1.57 13.40 -13.62
CA ILE A 182 2.57 14.47 -13.63
C ILE A 182 3.68 14.15 -14.63
N PHE A 183 4.33 12.99 -14.48
CA PHE A 183 5.52 12.62 -15.24
C PHE A 183 5.20 11.97 -16.59
N ARG A 184 3.99 11.44 -16.80
CA ARG A 184 3.54 10.82 -18.05
C ARG A 184 4.43 9.67 -18.54
N SER A 185 5.27 9.11 -17.68
CA SER A 185 6.18 8.01 -17.94
C SER A 185 6.07 7.01 -16.80
N PRO A 186 5.79 5.72 -17.06
CA PRO A 186 5.73 4.69 -16.03
C PRO A 186 7.04 4.58 -15.25
N ILE A 187 8.16 4.56 -15.96
CA ILE A 187 9.49 4.41 -15.35
C ILE A 187 9.78 5.56 -14.40
N SER A 188 9.65 6.81 -14.86
CA SER A 188 9.92 7.99 -14.03
C SER A 188 8.99 8.05 -12.82
N SER A 189 7.70 7.76 -13.00
CA SER A 189 6.72 7.83 -11.90
C SER A 189 7.00 6.80 -10.81
N ILE A 190 7.32 5.56 -11.20
CA ILE A 190 7.64 4.48 -10.26
C ILE A 190 8.96 4.77 -9.57
N SER A 191 10.01 5.12 -10.33
CA SER A 191 11.36 5.37 -9.76
C SER A 191 11.35 6.52 -8.78
N ILE A 192 10.73 7.66 -9.12
CA ILE A 192 10.66 8.83 -8.24
C ILE A 192 9.80 8.52 -7.01
N GLY A 193 8.64 7.89 -7.18
CA GLY A 193 7.78 7.51 -6.07
C GLY A 193 8.44 6.54 -5.09
N THR A 194 9.11 5.51 -5.61
CA THR A 194 9.83 4.53 -4.80
C THR A 194 11.04 5.16 -4.11
N ALA A 195 11.84 5.95 -4.84
CA ALA A 195 13.00 6.65 -4.25
C ALA A 195 12.56 7.62 -3.15
N TYR A 196 11.48 8.35 -3.35
CA TYR A 196 10.93 9.25 -2.33
C TYR A 196 10.54 8.48 -1.07
N LEU A 197 9.72 7.44 -1.19
CA LEU A 197 9.20 6.69 -0.05
C LEU A 197 10.29 5.89 0.69
N LEU A 198 11.22 5.25 -0.03
CA LEU A 198 12.23 4.41 0.60
C LEU A 198 13.47 5.19 1.04
N VAL A 199 13.90 6.19 0.30
CA VAL A 199 15.16 6.89 0.55
C VAL A 199 14.91 8.23 1.24
N VAL A 200 14.12 9.11 0.62
CA VAL A 200 13.95 10.48 1.14
C VAL A 200 13.26 10.48 2.49
N GLU A 201 12.16 9.75 2.64
CA GLU A 201 11.44 9.68 3.92
C GLU A 201 12.29 9.00 5.01
N SER A 202 13.08 7.98 4.67
CA SER A 202 13.98 7.33 5.63
C SER A 202 15.07 8.27 6.11
N ILE A 203 15.70 9.04 5.20
CA ILE A 203 16.72 10.03 5.56
C ILE A 203 16.12 11.12 6.45
N ILE A 204 14.95 11.65 6.09
CA ILE A 204 14.27 12.68 6.88
C ILE A 204 13.89 12.14 8.27
N SER A 205 13.41 10.90 8.35
CA SER A 205 13.04 10.27 9.63
C SER A 205 14.23 10.10 10.57
N ILE A 206 15.41 9.88 10.03
CA ILE A 206 16.66 9.78 10.82
C ILE A 206 17.15 11.17 11.20
N ALA A 207 17.19 12.12 10.25
CA ALA A 207 17.77 13.44 10.45
C ALA A 207 16.87 14.36 11.27
N TRP A 208 15.56 14.26 11.12
CA TRP A 208 14.59 15.16 11.75
C TRP A 208 13.31 14.41 12.13
N LYS A 209 13.32 13.77 13.30
CA LYS A 209 12.20 12.98 13.83
C LYS A 209 10.83 13.67 13.79
N PRO A 210 10.67 14.97 14.16
CA PRO A 210 9.36 15.64 14.08
C PRO A 210 8.81 15.72 12.65
N ALA A 211 9.66 15.84 11.63
CA ALA A 211 9.21 15.88 10.24
C ALA A 211 8.65 14.53 9.76
N SER A 212 9.10 13.42 10.34
CA SER A 212 8.59 12.10 9.98
C SER A 212 7.07 11.98 10.17
N ASN A 213 6.51 12.69 11.15
CA ASN A 213 5.08 12.71 11.45
C ASN A 213 4.22 13.41 10.37
N TRP A 214 4.87 14.02 9.38
CA TRP A 214 4.21 14.69 8.25
C TRP A 214 4.48 13.99 6.92
N MET A 215 5.32 12.97 6.90
CA MET A 215 5.67 12.26 5.67
C MET A 215 4.55 11.31 5.24
N PRO A 216 4.14 11.33 3.95
CA PRO A 216 3.04 10.54 3.44
C PRO A 216 3.18 9.03 3.70
N GLY A 217 4.36 8.45 3.50
CA GLY A 217 4.59 7.01 3.73
C GLY A 217 4.47 6.64 5.20
N ASN A 218 5.02 7.47 6.11
CA ASN A 218 4.86 7.26 7.55
C ASN A 218 3.39 7.39 7.99
N LEU A 219 2.65 8.37 7.48
CA LEU A 219 1.23 8.53 7.77
C LEU A 219 0.42 7.32 7.30
N LEU A 220 0.71 6.80 6.10
CA LEU A 220 0.08 5.59 5.57
C LEU A 220 0.43 4.34 6.39
N SER A 221 1.66 4.26 6.91
CA SER A 221 2.07 3.19 7.82
C SER A 221 1.30 3.24 9.14
N VAL A 222 1.15 4.43 9.74
CA VAL A 222 0.34 4.62 10.96
C VAL A 222 -1.14 4.24 10.72
N VAL A 223 -1.69 4.58 9.55
CA VAL A 223 -3.06 4.15 9.21
C VAL A 223 -3.14 2.63 9.07
N ALA A 224 -2.17 1.98 8.44
CA ALA A 224 -2.17 0.52 8.25
C ALA A 224 -2.12 -0.26 9.57
N THR A 225 -1.35 0.25 10.53
CA THR A 225 -1.22 -0.38 11.86
C THR A 225 -2.36 -0.05 12.83
N GLY A 226 -3.31 0.79 12.41
CA GLY A 226 -4.44 1.19 13.26
C GLY A 226 -4.10 2.22 14.33
N GLY A 227 -2.93 2.83 14.25
CA GLY A 227 -2.47 3.84 15.23
C GLY A 227 -0.96 3.91 15.34
N SER A 228 -0.49 4.50 16.42
CA SER A 228 0.93 4.73 16.64
C SER A 228 1.74 3.44 16.62
N PRO A 229 2.86 3.40 15.92
CA PRO A 229 3.83 2.33 16.08
C PRO A 229 4.29 2.27 17.54
N ILE A 230 4.40 1.07 18.08
CA ILE A 230 4.86 0.85 19.46
C ILE A 230 6.26 1.47 19.62
N GLY A 231 6.41 2.40 20.57
CA GLY A 231 7.71 2.97 20.95
C GLY A 231 8.12 4.28 20.24
N VAL A 232 7.26 4.92 19.45
CA VAL A 232 7.52 6.24 18.88
C VAL A 232 6.81 7.32 19.69
N GLU A 233 7.58 8.03 20.54
CA GLU A 233 7.06 9.22 21.25
C GLU A 233 6.58 10.28 20.24
N ASN A 234 5.42 10.87 20.50
CA ASN A 234 4.78 11.90 19.66
C ASN A 234 4.36 11.45 18.25
N ALA A 235 4.20 10.15 17.99
CA ALA A 235 3.63 9.69 16.73
C ALA A 235 2.18 10.19 16.58
N PRO A 236 1.73 10.50 15.34
CA PRO A 236 0.36 10.95 15.10
C PRO A 236 -0.63 9.84 15.46
N THR A 237 -1.76 10.23 16.05
CA THR A 237 -2.88 9.29 16.27
C THR A 237 -3.44 8.82 14.93
N TYR A 238 -4.18 7.70 14.94
CA TYR A 238 -4.84 7.18 13.73
C TYR A 238 -5.67 8.24 12.99
N SER A 239 -6.51 8.98 13.73
CA SER A 239 -7.36 10.03 13.16
C SER A 239 -6.55 11.19 12.57
N GLN A 240 -5.47 11.59 13.22
CA GLN A 240 -4.57 12.64 12.72
C GLN A 240 -3.84 12.18 11.45
N ALA A 241 -3.35 10.94 11.43
CA ALA A 241 -2.70 10.38 10.25
C ALA A 241 -3.67 10.28 9.07
N LEU A 242 -4.88 9.77 9.31
CA LEU A 242 -5.93 9.65 8.30
C LEU A 242 -6.32 11.03 7.73
N LEU A 243 -6.52 12.03 8.60
CA LEU A 243 -6.88 13.39 8.17
C LEU A 243 -5.76 14.02 7.34
N ARG A 244 -4.52 13.96 7.80
CA ARG A 244 -3.37 14.54 7.09
C ARG A 244 -3.17 13.92 5.72
N ILE A 245 -3.18 12.58 5.64
CA ILE A 245 -3.01 11.89 4.35
C ILE A 245 -4.20 12.14 3.42
N ALA A 246 -5.42 12.19 3.92
CA ALA A 246 -6.59 12.54 3.13
C ALA A 246 -6.48 13.95 2.53
N LEU A 247 -6.05 14.94 3.30
CA LEU A 247 -5.82 16.30 2.83
C LEU A 247 -4.73 16.34 1.74
N TYR A 248 -3.62 15.60 1.91
CA TYR A 248 -2.56 15.53 0.90
C TYR A 248 -3.05 14.90 -0.40
N LEU A 249 -3.73 13.76 -0.31
CA LEU A 249 -4.20 13.04 -1.49
C LEU A 249 -5.33 13.78 -2.22
N LEU A 250 -6.25 14.39 -1.48
CA LEU A 250 -7.32 15.21 -2.06
C LEU A 250 -6.74 16.48 -2.70
N GLY A 251 -5.86 17.21 -2.01
CA GLY A 251 -5.24 18.41 -2.53
C GLY A 251 -4.41 18.15 -3.79
N ALA A 252 -3.46 17.20 -3.72
CA ALA A 252 -2.64 16.82 -4.86
C ALA A 252 -3.48 16.20 -6.00
N GLY A 253 -4.48 15.40 -5.66
CA GLY A 253 -5.40 14.79 -6.62
C GLY A 253 -6.23 15.83 -7.37
N LEU A 254 -6.78 16.84 -6.68
CA LEU A 254 -7.52 17.94 -7.30
C LEU A 254 -6.64 18.78 -8.23
N ILE A 255 -5.43 19.15 -7.77
CA ILE A 255 -4.47 19.89 -8.60
C ILE A 255 -4.14 19.09 -9.86
N THR A 256 -3.83 17.81 -9.69
CA THR A 256 -3.46 16.95 -10.83
C THR A 256 -4.62 16.70 -11.77
N ALA A 257 -5.85 16.52 -11.25
CA ALA A 257 -7.05 16.38 -12.07
C ALA A 257 -7.36 17.66 -12.87
N THR A 258 -7.16 18.85 -12.28
CA THR A 258 -7.31 20.13 -12.98
C THR A 258 -6.26 20.32 -14.07
N LEU A 259 -5.00 19.95 -13.80
CA LEU A 259 -3.94 19.92 -14.79
C LEU A 259 -4.28 18.95 -15.94
N PHE A 260 -4.76 17.75 -15.63
CA PHE A 260 -5.18 16.79 -16.64
C PHE A 260 -6.34 17.32 -17.52
N LYS A 261 -7.27 18.06 -16.91
CA LYS A 261 -8.38 18.67 -17.64
C LYS A 261 -7.92 19.77 -18.62
N ARG A 262 -6.95 20.58 -18.18
CA ARG A 262 -6.49 21.78 -18.93
C ARG A 262 -5.39 21.49 -19.95
N ARG A 263 -4.58 20.44 -19.73
CA ARG A 263 -3.46 20.10 -20.60
C ARG A 263 -3.96 19.56 -21.94
N ASP A 264 -3.44 20.11 -23.04
CA ASP A 264 -3.68 19.57 -24.36
C ASP A 264 -2.95 18.24 -24.51
N VAL A 265 -3.64 17.28 -25.17
CA VAL A 265 -3.07 16.02 -25.60
C VAL A 265 -2.47 16.28 -26.99
N ALA A 266 -1.52 17.23 -27.05
CA ALA A 266 -0.75 17.48 -28.25
C ALA A 266 0.37 16.43 -28.37
N ASN A 267 0.73 16.15 -29.58
CA ASN A 267 1.65 15.13 -30.13
C ASN A 267 2.87 14.78 -29.28
#